data_1a8d33468ad56cabb2add7cf8e6d51c2
#
_entry.id   1a8d33468ad56cabb2add7cf8e6d51c2
#
_cell.length_a   1.000
_cell.length_b   1.000
_cell.length_c   1.000
_cell.angle_alpha   90.00
_cell.angle_beta   90.00
_cell.angle_gamma   90.00
#
_symmetry.space_group_name_H-M   'P 1'
#
loop_
_entity.id
_entity.type
_entity.pdbx_description
1 polymer ?
#
loop_
_entity_poly.entity_id
_entity_poly.type
_entity_poly.pdbx_seq_one_letter_code
_entity_poly.pdbx_strand_id
1 'polypeptide(L)'
;MARPLRIEYPGALYHVTSRGDRQEAIFDDDQDRTGFLNIVGEVVLQFRWCCHAYCLMGNHYHLMIETRQGNLTKGMRQLNGVFTQWSNRRHRRSGHLFQGRYKAILVDRDAYFLELSRYVMLNPVRAGMVKHPRLWAWSSYGATIGSTPAPAWLTTDDLLAEFGKRRAGARRKYQEFVAEGMGGESIWKELKGQIYLGDDDFVDQMQCKLGEREQDVNIPKVQQLGPAPKLDAIRRQYKDRDRAIRAAYETGGYSYQQIAKEFGVHFTTVGRIVRHSMK
;
A
#
# COMPACT_ATOMS: atom_id res chain seq x y z
N MET A 1 10.74 -9.19 -14.06
CA MET A 1 10.12 -8.09 -13.29
C MET A 1 10.71 -8.09 -11.88
N ALA A 2 11.19 -6.92 -11.43
CA ALA A 2 11.72 -6.78 -10.09
C ALA A 2 10.67 -7.17 -9.03
N ARG A 3 11.10 -7.86 -7.98
CA ARG A 3 10.23 -8.30 -6.88
C ARG A 3 10.21 -7.24 -5.80
N PRO A 4 9.05 -6.60 -5.47
CA PRO A 4 8.99 -5.69 -4.33
C PRO A 4 9.43 -6.39 -3.05
N LEU A 5 10.24 -5.69 -2.26
CA LEU A 5 10.62 -6.14 -0.93
C LEU A 5 9.37 -6.30 -0.07
N ARG A 6 9.31 -7.36 0.72
CA ARG A 6 8.21 -7.60 1.66
C ARG A 6 8.78 -7.70 3.05
N ILE A 7 8.44 -6.70 3.85
CA ILE A 7 8.80 -6.66 5.27
C ILE A 7 7.59 -7.17 6.03
N GLU A 8 7.78 -8.27 6.75
CA GLU A 8 6.73 -8.89 7.55
C GLU A 8 7.21 -9.05 8.99
N TYR A 9 6.44 -8.48 9.92
CA TYR A 9 6.68 -8.60 11.36
C TYR A 9 5.34 -8.55 12.13
N PRO A 10 5.31 -9.03 13.37
CA PRO A 10 4.13 -8.93 14.23
C PRO A 10 3.74 -7.47 14.48
N GLY A 11 2.46 -7.13 14.31
CA GLY A 11 1.93 -5.77 14.46
C GLY A 11 2.12 -4.86 13.24
N ALA A 12 2.63 -5.38 12.12
CA ALA A 12 2.79 -4.58 10.90
C ALA A 12 1.46 -4.24 10.26
N LEU A 13 1.25 -2.96 9.97
CA LEU A 13 0.08 -2.43 9.27
C LEU A 13 0.39 -2.28 7.78
N TYR A 14 -0.53 -2.73 6.95
CA TYR A 14 -0.39 -2.67 5.49
C TYR A 14 -1.63 -2.12 4.81
N HIS A 15 -1.39 -1.33 3.77
CA HIS A 15 -2.36 -1.14 2.70
C HIS A 15 -2.12 -2.19 1.62
N VAL A 16 -3.10 -3.05 1.40
CA VAL A 16 -3.01 -4.16 0.44
C VAL A 16 -3.98 -3.95 -0.71
N THR A 17 -3.48 -4.16 -1.93
CA THR A 17 -4.30 -4.08 -3.15
C THR A 17 -3.96 -5.22 -4.12
N SER A 18 -4.96 -5.71 -4.84
CA SER A 18 -4.79 -6.52 -6.05
C SER A 18 -5.73 -6.01 -7.14
N ARG A 19 -5.26 -6.00 -8.36
CA ARG A 19 -6.01 -5.53 -9.52
C ARG A 19 -6.19 -6.68 -10.52
N GLY A 20 -7.31 -6.66 -11.22
CA GLY A 20 -7.62 -7.60 -12.30
C GLY A 20 -6.59 -7.55 -13.42
N ASP A 21 -6.36 -8.70 -14.04
CA ASP A 21 -5.51 -8.80 -15.22
C ASP A 21 -6.06 -7.88 -16.31
N ARG A 22 -5.16 -7.25 -17.06
CA ARG A 22 -5.51 -6.23 -18.09
C ARG A 22 -6.44 -5.10 -17.59
N GLN A 23 -6.52 -4.90 -16.27
CA GLN A 23 -7.44 -3.96 -15.61
C GLN A 23 -8.92 -4.34 -15.78
N GLU A 24 -9.21 -5.57 -16.15
CA GLU A 24 -10.57 -6.11 -16.23
C GLU A 24 -11.23 -6.20 -14.85
N ALA A 25 -12.57 -6.29 -14.84
CA ALA A 25 -13.34 -6.47 -13.63
C ALA A 25 -12.95 -7.78 -12.92
N ILE A 26 -12.83 -7.72 -11.58
CA ILE A 26 -12.65 -8.91 -10.74
C ILE A 26 -13.95 -9.33 -10.04
N PHE A 27 -14.95 -8.49 -10.14
CA PHE A 27 -16.31 -8.74 -9.65
C PHE A 27 -17.30 -8.45 -10.77
N ASP A 28 -17.93 -9.47 -11.30
CA ASP A 28 -18.94 -9.32 -12.35
C ASP A 28 -20.27 -8.86 -11.74
N ASP A 29 -20.59 -9.31 -10.51
CA ASP A 29 -21.81 -8.97 -9.79
C ASP A 29 -21.62 -8.90 -8.26
N ASP A 30 -22.71 -8.70 -7.54
CA ASP A 30 -22.73 -8.59 -6.08
C ASP A 30 -22.49 -9.94 -5.38
N GLN A 31 -22.76 -11.05 -6.04
CA GLN A 31 -22.45 -12.38 -5.51
C GLN A 31 -20.93 -12.61 -5.49
N ASP A 32 -20.19 -12.09 -6.48
CA ASP A 32 -18.71 -12.12 -6.50
C ASP A 32 -18.14 -11.33 -5.33
N ARG A 33 -18.68 -10.15 -5.07
CA ARG A 33 -18.26 -9.31 -3.93
C ARG A 33 -18.53 -9.97 -2.59
N THR A 34 -19.71 -10.56 -2.47
CA THR A 34 -20.08 -11.32 -1.25
C THR A 34 -19.18 -12.53 -1.06
N GLY A 35 -18.92 -13.30 -2.13
CA GLY A 35 -17.99 -14.44 -2.11
C GLY A 35 -16.58 -14.03 -1.71
N PHE A 36 -16.09 -12.90 -2.24
CA PHE A 36 -14.80 -12.35 -1.85
C PHE A 36 -14.74 -11.98 -0.37
N LEU A 37 -15.74 -11.28 0.16
CA LEU A 37 -15.79 -10.88 1.58
C LEU A 37 -15.87 -12.09 2.52
N ASN A 38 -16.54 -13.16 2.12
CA ASN A 38 -16.56 -14.42 2.87
C ASN A 38 -15.15 -15.03 2.95
N ILE A 39 -14.44 -15.09 1.82
CA ILE A 39 -13.06 -15.59 1.76
C ILE A 39 -12.11 -14.68 2.56
N VAL A 40 -12.29 -13.34 2.50
CA VAL A 40 -11.54 -12.42 3.36
C VAL A 40 -11.75 -12.77 4.84
N GLY A 41 -12.99 -13.00 5.25
CA GLY A 41 -13.31 -13.38 6.63
C GLY A 41 -12.61 -14.66 7.07
N GLU A 42 -12.63 -15.70 6.25
CA GLU A 42 -11.92 -16.96 6.51
C GLU A 42 -10.42 -16.74 6.67
N VAL A 43 -9.81 -15.97 5.77
CA VAL A 43 -8.36 -15.67 5.79
C VAL A 43 -8.01 -14.82 7.01
N VAL A 44 -8.80 -13.80 7.34
CA VAL A 44 -8.60 -12.96 8.54
C VAL A 44 -8.58 -13.82 9.80
N LEU A 45 -9.54 -14.72 9.96
CA LEU A 45 -9.62 -15.61 11.11
C LEU A 45 -8.47 -16.63 11.13
N GLN A 46 -8.17 -17.28 10.01
CA GLN A 46 -7.14 -18.30 9.90
C GLN A 46 -5.73 -17.75 10.20
N PHE A 47 -5.40 -16.55 9.66
CA PHE A 47 -4.09 -15.94 9.82
C PHE A 47 -4.02 -14.96 10.99
N ARG A 48 -5.09 -14.84 11.77
CA ARG A 48 -5.21 -13.94 12.93
C ARG A 48 -4.87 -12.49 12.57
N TRP A 49 -5.40 -12.03 11.44
CA TRP A 49 -5.26 -10.64 11.03
C TRP A 49 -6.28 -9.75 11.75
N CYS A 50 -5.97 -8.45 11.85
CA CYS A 50 -6.95 -7.42 12.09
C CYS A 50 -7.22 -6.73 10.75
N CYS A 51 -8.45 -6.84 10.24
CA CYS A 51 -8.88 -6.07 9.08
C CYS A 51 -9.62 -4.83 9.58
N HIS A 52 -9.00 -3.66 9.47
CA HIS A 52 -9.56 -2.40 9.98
C HIS A 52 -10.47 -1.71 8.97
N ALA A 53 -10.18 -1.89 7.68
CA ALA A 53 -10.95 -1.28 6.60
C ALA A 53 -10.84 -2.09 5.31
N TYR A 54 -11.89 -2.03 4.49
CA TYR A 54 -11.87 -2.53 3.12
C TYR A 54 -12.70 -1.66 2.18
N CYS A 55 -12.36 -1.71 0.90
CA CYS A 55 -13.16 -1.15 -0.18
C CYS A 55 -12.99 -2.01 -1.44
N LEU A 56 -14.09 -2.55 -1.96
CA LEU A 56 -14.12 -3.31 -3.20
C LEU A 56 -14.50 -2.38 -4.34
N MET A 57 -13.61 -2.21 -5.30
CA MET A 57 -13.86 -1.47 -6.53
C MET A 57 -14.30 -2.43 -7.64
N GLY A 58 -14.50 -1.97 -8.86
CA GLY A 58 -14.89 -2.88 -9.95
C GLY A 58 -13.78 -3.87 -10.33
N ASN A 59 -12.57 -3.36 -10.51
CA ASN A 59 -11.42 -4.13 -11.02
C ASN A 59 -10.27 -4.29 -10.03
N HIS A 60 -10.44 -3.89 -8.78
CA HIS A 60 -9.45 -4.05 -7.71
C HIS A 60 -10.11 -3.91 -6.34
N TYR A 61 -9.36 -4.22 -5.30
CA TYR A 61 -9.78 -4.00 -3.93
C TYR A 61 -8.68 -3.31 -3.11
N HIS A 62 -9.09 -2.69 -2.01
CA HIS A 62 -8.24 -2.14 -0.97
C HIS A 62 -8.56 -2.83 0.35
N LEU A 63 -7.52 -3.29 1.05
CA LEU A 63 -7.62 -3.80 2.41
C LEU A 63 -6.62 -3.06 3.30
N MET A 64 -7.03 -2.73 4.52
CA MET A 64 -6.17 -2.23 5.59
C MET A 64 -6.01 -3.35 6.61
N ILE A 65 -4.85 -4.03 6.57
CA ILE A 65 -4.56 -5.26 7.32
C ILE A 65 -3.43 -5.03 8.30
N GLU A 66 -3.64 -5.40 9.55
CA GLU A 66 -2.58 -5.56 10.54
C GLU A 66 -2.35 -7.05 10.79
N THR A 67 -1.09 -7.49 10.73
CA THR A 67 -0.74 -8.90 10.90
C THR A 67 -0.14 -9.14 12.28
N ARG A 68 -0.82 -9.92 13.13
CA ARG A 68 -0.30 -10.23 14.46
C ARG A 68 0.90 -11.19 14.48
N GLN A 69 1.20 -11.85 13.37
CA GLN A 69 2.25 -12.88 13.26
C GLN A 69 3.22 -12.67 12.09
N GLY A 70 3.20 -11.52 11.41
CA GLY A 70 4.07 -11.26 10.27
C GLY A 70 3.90 -12.29 9.14
N ASN A 71 2.67 -12.60 8.76
CA ASN A 71 2.32 -13.69 7.85
C ASN A 71 1.51 -13.22 6.63
N LEU A 72 1.67 -11.95 6.22
CA LEU A 72 0.90 -11.34 5.13
C LEU A 72 1.00 -12.14 3.83
N THR A 73 2.21 -12.56 3.44
CA THR A 73 2.43 -13.30 2.19
C THR A 73 1.65 -14.61 2.14
N LYS A 74 1.60 -15.33 3.26
CA LYS A 74 0.85 -16.61 3.34
C LYS A 74 -0.65 -16.37 3.19
N GLY A 75 -1.21 -15.43 3.92
CA GLY A 75 -2.63 -15.12 3.85
C GLY A 75 -3.05 -14.53 2.50
N MET A 76 -2.25 -13.65 1.91
CA MET A 76 -2.54 -13.07 0.59
C MET A 76 -2.46 -14.10 -0.54
N ARG A 77 -1.53 -15.06 -0.45
CA ARG A 77 -1.49 -16.20 -1.38
C ARG A 77 -2.78 -17.00 -1.32
N GLN A 78 -3.29 -17.26 -0.11
CA GLN A 78 -4.55 -17.98 0.08
C GLN A 78 -5.72 -17.14 -0.42
N LEU A 79 -5.86 -15.88 -0.01
CA LEU A 79 -6.95 -14.99 -0.41
C LEU A 79 -7.10 -14.93 -1.94
N ASN A 80 -6.04 -14.53 -2.63
CA ASN A 80 -6.08 -14.38 -4.08
C ASN A 80 -6.23 -15.73 -4.80
N GLY A 81 -5.60 -16.78 -4.31
CA GLY A 81 -5.68 -18.11 -4.88
C GLY A 81 -7.07 -18.73 -4.77
N VAL A 82 -7.66 -18.68 -3.58
CA VAL A 82 -9.01 -19.20 -3.33
C VAL A 82 -10.05 -18.41 -4.12
N PHE A 83 -9.97 -17.08 -4.09
CA PHE A 83 -10.92 -16.24 -4.84
C PHE A 83 -10.78 -16.46 -6.36
N THR A 84 -9.57 -16.58 -6.90
CA THR A 84 -9.38 -16.90 -8.33
C THR A 84 -10.04 -18.22 -8.70
N GLN A 85 -9.83 -19.27 -7.89
CA GLN A 85 -10.45 -20.57 -8.14
C GLN A 85 -11.98 -20.53 -8.04
N TRP A 86 -12.50 -19.82 -7.04
CA TRP A 86 -13.93 -19.65 -6.83
C TRP A 86 -14.57 -18.88 -7.99
N SER A 87 -14.01 -17.76 -8.40
CA SER A 87 -14.46 -16.94 -9.53
C SER A 87 -14.41 -17.71 -10.85
N ASN A 88 -13.28 -18.34 -11.14
CA ASN A 88 -13.13 -19.15 -12.35
C ASN A 88 -14.16 -20.29 -12.45
N ARG A 89 -14.42 -20.98 -11.32
CA ARG A 89 -15.44 -22.04 -11.27
C ARG A 89 -16.84 -21.46 -11.52
N ARG A 90 -17.18 -20.35 -10.88
CA ARG A 90 -18.48 -19.72 -10.98
C ARG A 90 -18.77 -19.23 -12.40
N HIS A 91 -17.78 -18.59 -13.03
CA HIS A 91 -17.91 -18.00 -14.37
C HIS A 91 -17.44 -18.90 -15.50
N ARG A 92 -17.09 -20.17 -15.21
CA ARG A 92 -16.58 -21.15 -16.21
C ARG A 92 -15.37 -20.60 -16.99
N ARG A 93 -14.48 -19.91 -16.30
CA ARG A 93 -13.24 -19.32 -16.84
C ARG A 93 -12.03 -20.10 -16.36
N SER A 94 -10.89 -19.85 -16.97
CA SER A 94 -9.58 -20.38 -16.56
C SER A 94 -8.52 -19.29 -16.67
N GLY A 95 -7.41 -19.46 -15.97
CA GLY A 95 -6.28 -18.52 -16.01
C GLY A 95 -6.23 -17.56 -14.81
N HIS A 96 -5.48 -16.48 -14.98
CA HIS A 96 -5.22 -15.52 -13.91
C HIS A 96 -6.35 -14.48 -13.83
N LEU A 97 -6.92 -14.32 -12.63
CA LEU A 97 -7.86 -13.25 -12.35
C LEU A 97 -7.13 -11.94 -12.04
N PHE A 98 -5.99 -12.02 -11.35
CA PHE A 98 -5.22 -10.85 -10.91
C PHE A 98 -3.97 -10.64 -11.75
N GLN A 99 -3.65 -9.37 -12.01
CA GLN A 99 -2.44 -8.94 -12.69
C GLN A 99 -1.21 -9.11 -11.77
N GLY A 100 -0.55 -10.25 -11.87
CA GLY A 100 0.63 -10.55 -11.07
C GLY A 100 0.34 -10.68 -9.58
N ARG A 101 1.30 -10.24 -8.73
CA ARG A 101 1.19 -10.33 -7.28
C ARG A 101 0.45 -9.13 -6.70
N TYR A 102 -0.15 -9.31 -5.50
CA TYR A 102 -0.68 -8.19 -4.73
C TYR A 102 0.39 -7.14 -4.43
N LYS A 103 -0.01 -5.89 -4.30
CA LYS A 103 0.81 -4.80 -3.79
C LYS A 103 0.52 -4.65 -2.29
N ALA A 104 1.57 -4.45 -1.51
CA ALA A 104 1.47 -4.11 -0.11
C ALA A 104 2.38 -2.92 0.18
N ILE A 105 1.83 -1.91 0.81
CA ILE A 105 2.54 -0.75 1.34
C ILE A 105 2.56 -0.93 2.84
N LEU A 106 3.76 -0.95 3.43
CA LEU A 106 3.95 -0.94 4.87
C LEU A 106 3.71 0.48 5.38
N VAL A 107 2.89 0.59 6.40
CA VAL A 107 2.36 1.87 6.89
C VAL A 107 2.79 2.10 8.32
N ASP A 108 3.33 3.28 8.60
CA ASP A 108 3.52 3.75 9.96
C ASP A 108 2.14 3.92 10.61
N ARG A 109 1.87 3.03 11.58
CA ARG A 109 0.57 2.96 12.23
C ARG A 109 0.25 4.24 13.00
N ASP A 110 1.20 4.76 13.73
CA ASP A 110 0.98 5.91 14.61
C ASP A 110 0.72 7.19 13.80
N ALA A 111 1.41 7.36 12.68
CA ALA A 111 1.26 8.54 11.83
C ALA A 111 0.08 8.43 10.83
N TYR A 112 -0.22 7.23 10.29
CA TYR A 112 -1.09 7.12 9.11
C TYR A 112 -2.31 6.19 9.29
N PHE A 113 -2.56 5.65 10.47
CA PHE A 113 -3.68 4.72 10.71
C PHE A 113 -5.04 5.31 10.29
N LEU A 114 -5.35 6.51 10.77
CA LEU A 114 -6.59 7.19 10.46
C LEU A 114 -6.65 7.65 9.00
N GLU A 115 -5.56 8.25 8.51
CA GLU A 115 -5.48 8.74 7.14
C GLU A 115 -5.63 7.61 6.10
N LEU A 116 -5.03 6.45 6.37
CA LEU A 116 -5.19 5.27 5.52
C LEU A 116 -6.64 4.78 5.54
N SER A 117 -7.28 4.73 6.71
CA SER A 117 -8.69 4.34 6.80
C SER A 117 -9.57 5.27 5.97
N ARG A 118 -9.38 6.59 6.11
CA ARG A 118 -10.07 7.62 5.33
C ARG A 118 -9.84 7.45 3.84
N TYR A 119 -8.58 7.22 3.44
CA TYR A 119 -8.23 6.96 2.05
C TYR A 119 -8.99 5.77 1.49
N VAL A 120 -9.02 4.63 2.21
CA VAL A 120 -9.73 3.41 1.78
C VAL A 120 -11.22 3.69 1.59
N MET A 121 -11.86 4.43 2.50
CA MET A 121 -13.29 4.76 2.41
C MET A 121 -13.63 5.72 1.27
N LEU A 122 -12.73 6.63 0.94
CA LEU A 122 -12.95 7.65 -0.09
C LEU A 122 -12.58 7.18 -1.51
N ASN A 123 -12.06 5.96 -1.70
CA ASN A 123 -11.70 5.47 -3.03
C ASN A 123 -12.85 5.55 -4.06
N PRO A 124 -14.09 5.11 -3.78
CA PRO A 124 -15.18 5.20 -4.76
C PRO A 124 -15.60 6.65 -5.04
N VAL A 125 -15.45 7.57 -4.08
CA VAL A 125 -15.69 9.00 -4.28
C VAL A 125 -14.60 9.61 -5.19
N ARG A 126 -13.33 9.30 -4.91
CA ARG A 126 -12.18 9.76 -5.72
C ARG A 126 -12.21 9.21 -7.15
N ALA A 127 -12.75 8.01 -7.32
CA ALA A 127 -12.97 7.42 -8.64
C ALA A 127 -14.21 7.97 -9.37
N GLY A 128 -14.97 8.90 -8.77
CA GLY A 128 -16.19 9.46 -9.35
C GLY A 128 -17.37 8.48 -9.44
N MET A 129 -17.27 7.32 -8.77
CA MET A 129 -18.33 6.28 -8.81
C MET A 129 -19.54 6.68 -7.97
N VAL A 130 -19.33 7.38 -6.86
CA VAL A 130 -20.36 7.90 -5.97
C VAL A 130 -19.99 9.29 -5.44
N LYS A 131 -20.98 10.08 -5.06
CA LYS A 131 -20.77 11.42 -4.49
C LYS A 131 -20.39 11.41 -3.00
N HIS A 132 -20.68 10.32 -2.30
CA HIS A 132 -20.42 10.19 -0.86
C HIS A 132 -20.14 8.73 -0.50
N PRO A 133 -19.19 8.41 0.42
CA PRO A 133 -18.82 7.02 0.74
C PRO A 133 -19.99 6.18 1.29
N ARG A 134 -21.00 6.80 1.90
CA ARG A 134 -22.23 6.12 2.36
C ARG A 134 -23.02 5.47 1.22
N LEU A 135 -22.88 5.97 -0.01
CA LEU A 135 -23.57 5.45 -1.18
C LEU A 135 -22.87 4.24 -1.79
N TRP A 136 -21.69 3.87 -1.27
CA TRP A 136 -20.94 2.71 -1.75
C TRP A 136 -21.08 1.54 -0.77
N ALA A 137 -21.96 0.60 -1.09
CA ALA A 137 -22.25 -0.55 -0.23
C ALA A 137 -21.04 -1.50 -0.02
N TRP A 138 -20.10 -1.51 -0.97
CA TRP A 138 -18.97 -2.44 -1.01
C TRP A 138 -17.71 -1.92 -0.31
N SER A 139 -17.91 -1.18 0.78
CA SER A 139 -16.84 -0.76 1.69
C SER A 139 -17.24 -1.00 3.14
N SER A 140 -16.24 -1.04 4.03
CA SER A 140 -16.48 -1.14 5.47
C SER A 140 -17.01 0.16 6.09
N TYR A 141 -17.23 1.23 5.31
CA TYR A 141 -17.69 2.52 5.84
C TYR A 141 -19.01 2.38 6.60
N GLY A 142 -20.02 1.73 5.99
CA GLY A 142 -21.33 1.52 6.62
C GLY A 142 -21.23 0.78 7.96
N ALA A 143 -20.42 -0.27 8.00
CA ALA A 143 -20.18 -1.05 9.22
C ALA A 143 -19.46 -0.23 10.30
N THR A 144 -18.46 0.57 9.93
CA THR A 144 -17.70 1.41 10.86
C THR A 144 -18.59 2.49 11.49
N ILE A 145 -19.42 3.18 10.69
CA ILE A 145 -20.34 4.20 11.20
C ILE A 145 -21.61 3.61 11.84
N GLY A 146 -21.81 2.31 11.72
CA GLY A 146 -22.94 1.59 12.33
C GLY A 146 -24.27 1.71 11.57
N SER A 147 -24.23 2.09 10.29
CA SER A 147 -25.41 2.06 9.42
C SER A 147 -25.73 0.67 8.86
N THR A 148 -24.76 -0.25 8.89
CA THR A 148 -24.90 -1.66 8.56
C THR A 148 -24.24 -2.53 9.63
N PRO A 149 -24.66 -3.80 9.81
CA PRO A 149 -23.98 -4.74 10.70
C PRO A 149 -22.53 -4.93 10.30
N ALA A 150 -21.63 -4.92 11.28
CA ALA A 150 -20.22 -5.24 11.04
C ALA A 150 -20.03 -6.75 11.00
N PRO A 151 -19.36 -7.30 9.96
CA PRO A 151 -18.94 -8.69 9.97
C PRO A 151 -18.02 -8.98 11.18
N ALA A 152 -18.12 -10.17 11.76
CA ALA A 152 -17.37 -10.54 12.97
C ALA A 152 -15.84 -10.46 12.80
N TRP A 153 -15.35 -10.60 11.57
CA TRP A 153 -13.93 -10.51 11.24
C TRP A 153 -13.42 -9.07 11.01
N LEU A 154 -14.31 -8.06 10.95
CA LEU A 154 -13.93 -6.67 10.73
C LEU A 154 -13.64 -5.98 12.07
N THR A 155 -12.45 -5.45 12.24
CA THR A 155 -11.99 -4.78 13.46
C THR A 155 -12.29 -3.28 13.36
N THR A 156 -13.47 -2.84 13.78
CA THR A 156 -13.88 -1.42 13.77
C THR A 156 -13.53 -0.69 15.06
N ASP A 157 -13.34 -1.42 16.16
CA ASP A 157 -13.19 -0.81 17.50
C ASP A 157 -11.89 -0.04 17.64
N ASP A 158 -10.79 -0.52 17.06
CA ASP A 158 -9.50 0.18 17.08
C ASP A 158 -9.60 1.55 16.38
N LEU A 159 -10.25 1.61 15.20
CA LEU A 159 -10.50 2.88 14.51
C LEU A 159 -11.37 3.83 15.32
N LEU A 160 -12.44 3.32 15.92
CA LEU A 160 -13.37 4.14 16.66
C LEU A 160 -12.79 4.62 18.00
N ALA A 161 -11.89 3.86 18.60
CA ALA A 161 -11.20 4.22 19.84
C ALA A 161 -10.40 5.53 19.70
N GLU A 162 -9.83 5.80 18.51
CA GLU A 162 -9.11 7.04 18.21
C GLU A 162 -10.01 8.28 18.29
N PHE A 163 -11.34 8.12 18.16
CA PHE A 163 -12.31 9.23 18.21
C PHE A 163 -13.00 9.37 19.56
N GLY A 164 -12.78 8.45 20.49
CA GLY A 164 -13.26 8.54 21.86
C GLY A 164 -13.94 7.27 22.39
N LYS A 165 -14.16 7.26 23.70
CA LYS A 165 -14.66 6.06 24.43
C LYS A 165 -16.14 5.73 24.14
N ARG A 166 -16.96 6.72 23.81
CA ARG A 166 -18.40 6.52 23.56
C ARG A 166 -18.63 6.20 22.08
N ARG A 167 -19.03 4.98 21.77
CA ARG A 167 -19.15 4.45 20.38
C ARG A 167 -20.00 5.34 19.46
N ALA A 168 -21.14 5.88 19.94
CA ALA A 168 -21.98 6.76 19.13
C ALA A 168 -21.28 8.09 18.79
N GLY A 169 -20.57 8.70 19.76
CA GLY A 169 -19.78 9.91 19.53
C GLY A 169 -18.58 9.66 18.61
N ALA A 170 -17.89 8.53 18.80
CA ALA A 170 -16.77 8.12 17.95
C ALA A 170 -17.20 7.93 16.49
N ARG A 171 -18.32 7.27 16.25
CA ARG A 171 -18.91 7.09 14.91
C ARG A 171 -19.21 8.42 14.21
N ARG A 172 -19.78 9.37 14.93
CA ARG A 172 -20.06 10.71 14.38
C ARG A 172 -18.77 11.43 14.00
N LYS A 173 -17.79 11.48 14.91
CA LYS A 173 -16.48 12.10 14.63
C LYS A 173 -15.75 11.42 13.48
N TYR A 174 -15.83 10.10 13.37
CA TYR A 174 -15.28 9.38 12.23
C TYR A 174 -15.95 9.78 10.92
N GLN A 175 -17.28 9.97 10.91
CA GLN A 175 -18.00 10.46 9.73
C GLN A 175 -17.53 11.86 9.32
N GLU A 176 -17.40 12.77 10.29
CA GLU A 176 -16.88 14.13 10.10
C GLU A 176 -15.47 14.08 9.52
N PHE A 177 -14.57 13.30 10.13
CA PHE A 177 -13.20 13.10 9.68
C PHE A 177 -13.12 12.56 8.23
N VAL A 178 -13.93 11.58 7.87
CA VAL A 178 -13.95 11.05 6.49
C VAL A 178 -14.50 12.09 5.51
N ALA A 179 -15.54 12.84 5.89
CA ALA A 179 -16.14 13.88 5.05
C ALA A 179 -15.16 15.04 4.77
N GLU A 180 -14.37 15.46 5.75
CA GLU A 180 -13.33 16.49 5.60
C GLU A 180 -12.25 16.09 4.56
N GLY A 181 -12.02 14.81 4.35
CA GLY A 181 -11.09 14.31 3.35
C GLY A 181 -11.62 14.29 1.91
N MET A 182 -12.90 14.64 1.71
CA MET A 182 -13.48 14.71 0.35
C MET A 182 -12.87 15.91 -0.40
N GLY A 183 -12.25 15.64 -1.55
CA GLY A 183 -11.51 16.65 -2.31
C GLY A 183 -10.09 16.94 -1.81
N GLY A 184 -9.65 16.32 -0.73
CA GLY A 184 -8.31 16.45 -0.17
C GLY A 184 -7.23 15.76 -1.01
N GLU A 185 -5.98 16.09 -0.71
CA GLU A 185 -4.81 15.51 -1.36
C GLU A 185 -4.65 14.02 -1.09
N SER A 186 -3.87 13.36 -1.95
CA SER A 186 -3.57 11.93 -1.78
C SER A 186 -2.44 11.73 -0.77
N ILE A 187 -2.63 10.80 0.18
CA ILE A 187 -1.60 10.37 1.14
C ILE A 187 -0.35 9.77 0.47
N TRP A 188 -0.48 9.35 -0.78
CA TRP A 188 0.62 8.71 -1.54
C TRP A 188 1.69 9.68 -2.02
N LYS A 189 1.55 10.99 -1.80
CA LYS A 189 2.64 11.95 -2.05
C LYS A 189 3.86 11.68 -1.17
N GLU A 190 3.64 11.09 0.00
CA GLU A 190 4.68 10.76 0.98
C GLU A 190 5.16 9.31 0.90
N LEU A 191 4.76 8.60 -0.16
CA LEU A 191 5.16 7.21 -0.39
C LEU A 191 6.67 7.13 -0.71
N LYS A 192 7.42 6.42 0.12
CA LYS A 192 8.87 6.22 -0.03
C LYS A 192 9.17 4.83 -0.58
N GLY A 193 10.14 4.74 -1.50
CA GLY A 193 10.56 3.47 -2.09
C GLY A 193 9.45 2.63 -2.70
N GLN A 194 8.27 3.21 -2.95
CA GLN A 194 7.05 2.56 -3.45
C GLN A 194 6.41 1.54 -2.49
N ILE A 195 6.94 1.37 -1.27
CA ILE A 195 6.48 0.35 -0.31
C ILE A 195 6.34 0.86 1.12
N TYR A 196 6.76 2.10 1.43
CA TYR A 196 6.68 2.67 2.77
C TYR A 196 5.80 3.93 2.79
N LEU A 197 4.88 3.99 3.72
CA LEU A 197 4.15 5.20 4.09
C LEU A 197 4.51 5.54 5.53
N GLY A 198 5.43 6.46 5.70
CA GLY A 198 6.03 6.87 6.97
C GLY A 198 7.14 7.88 6.75
N ASP A 199 7.69 8.44 7.82
CA ASP A 199 8.83 9.32 7.77
C ASP A 199 10.15 8.57 7.48
N ASP A 200 11.28 9.29 7.51
CA ASP A 200 12.58 8.69 7.25
C ASP A 200 13.00 7.75 8.38
N ASP A 201 12.71 8.11 9.64
CA ASP A 201 13.03 7.31 10.81
C ASP A 201 12.27 5.97 10.79
N PHE A 202 10.99 5.98 10.38
CA PHE A 202 10.22 4.76 10.19
C PHE A 202 10.85 3.86 9.12
N VAL A 203 11.25 4.43 7.99
CA VAL A 203 11.87 3.66 6.90
C VAL A 203 13.17 3.02 7.37
N ASP A 204 14.03 3.78 8.06
CA ASP A 204 15.29 3.29 8.60
C ASP A 204 15.09 2.16 9.61
N GLN A 205 14.15 2.31 10.55
CA GLN A 205 13.79 1.25 11.49
C GLN A 205 13.30 -0.02 10.78
N MET A 206 12.49 0.13 9.73
CA MET A 206 11.97 -1.03 8.98
C MET A 206 13.06 -1.72 8.18
N GLN A 207 14.04 -0.98 7.67
CA GLN A 207 15.18 -1.55 6.97
C GLN A 207 16.14 -2.27 7.92
N CYS A 208 16.36 -1.75 9.10
CA CYS A 208 17.12 -2.45 10.16
C CYS A 208 16.48 -3.80 10.52
N LYS A 209 15.14 -3.91 10.51
CA LYS A 209 14.44 -5.18 10.76
C LYS A 209 14.62 -6.23 9.65
N LEU A 210 15.06 -5.83 8.47
CA LEU A 210 15.35 -6.78 7.38
C LEU A 210 16.60 -7.62 7.63
N GLY A 211 17.50 -7.15 8.48
CA GLY A 211 18.80 -7.76 8.69
C GLY A 211 19.66 -7.76 7.42
N GLU A 212 20.82 -8.38 7.48
CA GLU A 212 21.67 -8.68 6.32
C GLU A 212 21.03 -9.79 5.46
N ARG A 213 19.88 -9.50 4.84
CA ARG A 213 19.40 -10.40 3.78
C ARG A 213 20.32 -10.22 2.59
N GLU A 214 20.89 -11.35 2.10
CA GLU A 214 21.63 -11.41 0.86
C GLU A 214 20.99 -10.52 -0.21
N GLN A 215 21.80 -9.77 -0.94
CA GLN A 215 21.35 -8.85 -1.98
C GLN A 215 20.61 -9.65 -3.07
N ASP A 216 19.30 -9.80 -2.93
CA ASP A 216 18.48 -10.39 -3.97
C ASP A 216 18.41 -9.42 -5.15
N VAL A 217 19.10 -9.75 -6.24
CA VAL A 217 19.13 -8.96 -7.49
C VAL A 217 17.75 -8.70 -8.10
N ASN A 218 16.72 -9.42 -7.66
CA ASN A 218 15.35 -9.22 -8.09
C ASN A 218 14.62 -8.11 -7.32
N ILE A 219 15.19 -7.59 -6.22
CA ILE A 219 14.60 -6.50 -5.44
C ILE A 219 15.12 -5.17 -6.00
N PRO A 220 14.25 -4.17 -6.27
CA PRO A 220 14.67 -2.85 -6.72
C PRO A 220 15.65 -2.22 -5.73
N LYS A 221 16.77 -1.66 -6.23
CA LYS A 221 17.78 -1.02 -5.38
C LYS A 221 17.20 0.05 -4.44
N VAL A 222 16.22 0.82 -4.91
CA VAL A 222 15.52 1.84 -4.10
C VAL A 222 14.80 1.27 -2.86
N GLN A 223 14.52 -0.03 -2.85
CA GLN A 223 13.89 -0.72 -1.72
C GLN A 223 14.90 -1.44 -0.81
N GLN A 224 16.14 -1.64 -1.30
CA GLN A 224 17.22 -2.26 -0.54
C GLN A 224 18.05 -1.22 0.23
N LEU A 225 18.08 0.02 -0.27
CA LEU A 225 18.85 1.13 0.30
C LEU A 225 17.93 2.01 1.13
N GLY A 226 18.46 2.61 2.20
CA GLY A 226 17.79 3.61 3.01
C GLY A 226 17.33 4.83 2.21
N PRO A 227 16.58 5.75 2.83
CA PRO A 227 16.20 6.99 2.18
C PRO A 227 17.45 7.69 1.68
N ALA A 228 17.45 8.01 0.37
CA ALA A 228 18.60 8.62 -0.27
C ALA A 228 18.86 10.00 0.36
N PRO A 229 20.09 10.31 0.78
CA PRO A 229 20.45 11.65 1.24
C PRO A 229 20.05 12.69 0.19
N LYS A 230 19.60 13.88 0.61
CA LYS A 230 19.19 14.93 -0.33
C LYS A 230 20.31 15.23 -1.34
N LEU A 231 19.92 15.46 -2.60
CA LEU A 231 20.88 15.69 -3.71
C LEU A 231 21.86 16.85 -3.42
N ASP A 232 21.37 17.92 -2.78
CA ASP A 232 22.20 19.04 -2.36
C ASP A 232 23.24 18.65 -1.30
N ALA A 233 22.91 17.75 -0.38
CA ALA A 233 23.84 17.21 0.61
C ALA A 233 24.92 16.36 -0.07
N ILE A 234 24.54 15.48 -1.00
CA ILE A 234 25.48 14.68 -1.79
C ILE A 234 26.41 15.62 -2.56
N ARG A 235 25.85 16.66 -3.22
CA ARG A 235 26.66 17.63 -3.97
C ARG A 235 27.71 18.34 -3.11
N ARG A 236 27.37 18.68 -1.87
CA ARG A 236 28.32 19.35 -0.91
C ARG A 236 29.39 18.40 -0.40
N GLN A 237 29.09 17.11 -0.30
CA GLN A 237 30.03 16.10 0.23
C GLN A 237 31.19 15.80 -0.73
N TYR A 238 30.99 15.94 -2.02
CA TYR A 238 32.00 15.61 -3.04
C TYR A 238 32.51 16.86 -3.74
N LYS A 239 33.83 17.06 -3.79
CA LYS A 239 34.48 18.15 -4.55
C LYS A 239 34.36 17.93 -6.07
N ASP A 240 34.39 16.68 -6.50
CA ASP A 240 34.26 16.28 -7.90
C ASP A 240 32.82 16.05 -8.27
N ARG A 241 32.33 16.76 -9.30
CA ARG A 241 30.95 16.70 -9.76
C ARG A 241 30.56 15.29 -10.26
N ASP A 242 31.45 14.65 -11.00
CA ASP A 242 31.13 13.35 -11.62
C ASP A 242 31.11 12.25 -10.55
N ARG A 243 31.91 12.37 -9.49
CA ARG A 243 31.82 11.53 -8.30
C ARG A 243 30.51 11.77 -7.53
N ALA A 244 30.09 13.02 -7.37
CA ALA A 244 28.81 13.34 -6.74
C ALA A 244 27.61 12.77 -7.53
N ILE A 245 27.64 12.89 -8.86
CA ILE A 245 26.63 12.30 -9.76
C ILE A 245 26.57 10.78 -9.61
N ARG A 246 27.73 10.10 -9.51
CA ARG A 246 27.77 8.65 -9.29
C ARG A 246 27.20 8.28 -7.92
N ALA A 247 27.66 8.95 -6.87
CA ALA A 247 27.16 8.73 -5.51
C ALA A 247 25.63 8.93 -5.44
N ALA A 248 25.09 9.98 -6.07
CA ALA A 248 23.66 10.20 -6.16
C ALA A 248 22.93 9.05 -6.88
N TYR A 249 23.50 8.53 -7.97
CA TYR A 249 22.92 7.39 -8.67
C TYR A 249 22.99 6.08 -7.86
N GLU A 250 24.11 5.85 -7.17
CA GLU A 250 24.34 4.66 -6.33
C GLU A 250 23.36 4.55 -5.17
N THR A 251 22.81 5.69 -4.68
CA THR A 251 21.73 5.69 -3.68
C THR A 251 20.47 4.97 -4.18
N GLY A 252 20.29 4.84 -5.49
CA GLY A 252 19.07 4.26 -6.09
C GLY A 252 17.80 5.10 -5.92
N GLY A 253 17.86 6.23 -5.19
CA GLY A 253 16.72 7.09 -4.88
C GLY A 253 16.38 8.13 -5.94
N TYR A 254 17.25 8.32 -6.94
CA TYR A 254 17.12 9.40 -7.91
C TYR A 254 17.18 8.92 -9.36
N SER A 255 16.29 9.46 -10.18
CA SER A 255 16.32 9.26 -11.64
C SER A 255 17.43 10.09 -12.29
N TYR A 256 17.89 9.71 -13.48
CA TYR A 256 18.83 10.50 -14.27
C TYR A 256 18.37 11.96 -14.49
N GLN A 257 17.06 12.18 -14.65
CA GLN A 257 16.50 13.51 -14.82
C GLN A 257 16.59 14.37 -13.55
N GLN A 258 16.32 13.78 -12.38
CA GLN A 258 16.44 14.48 -11.09
C GLN A 258 17.90 14.85 -10.80
N ILE A 259 18.83 13.90 -11.00
CA ILE A 259 20.28 14.14 -10.85
C ILE A 259 20.72 15.22 -11.85
N ALA A 260 20.32 15.13 -13.12
CA ALA A 260 20.67 16.09 -14.16
C ALA A 260 20.24 17.51 -13.79
N LYS A 261 19.01 17.67 -13.28
CA LYS A 261 18.44 18.95 -12.84
C LYS A 261 19.27 19.56 -11.69
N GLU A 262 19.62 18.77 -10.69
CA GLU A 262 20.40 19.23 -9.52
C GLU A 262 21.81 19.65 -9.90
N PHE A 263 22.47 18.87 -10.77
CA PHE A 263 23.86 19.11 -11.17
C PHE A 263 24.02 20.01 -12.39
N GLY A 264 22.92 20.53 -12.98
CA GLY A 264 22.94 21.42 -14.13
C GLY A 264 23.50 20.79 -15.40
N VAL A 265 23.24 19.50 -15.63
CA VAL A 265 23.72 18.74 -16.79
C VAL A 265 22.55 18.09 -17.55
N HIS A 266 22.81 17.66 -18.79
CA HIS A 266 21.79 16.87 -19.51
C HIS A 266 21.74 15.42 -18.96
N PHE A 267 20.57 14.79 -18.98
CA PHE A 267 20.40 13.43 -18.42
C PHE A 267 21.25 12.36 -19.14
N THR A 268 21.57 12.56 -20.42
CA THR A 268 22.50 11.68 -21.16
C THR A 268 23.92 11.76 -20.60
N THR A 269 24.33 12.95 -20.10
CA THR A 269 25.62 13.13 -19.43
C THR A 269 25.69 12.32 -18.15
N VAL A 270 24.62 12.34 -17.33
CA VAL A 270 24.51 11.49 -16.15
C VAL A 270 24.67 10.01 -16.52
N GLY A 271 23.94 9.55 -17.54
CA GLY A 271 24.05 8.17 -18.04
C GLY A 271 25.44 7.79 -18.56
N ARG A 272 26.19 8.74 -19.15
CA ARG A 272 27.58 8.54 -19.56
C ARG A 272 28.51 8.38 -18.38
N ILE A 273 28.41 9.29 -17.39
CA ILE A 273 29.25 9.28 -16.17
C ILE A 273 29.05 7.97 -15.40
N VAL A 274 27.80 7.54 -15.23
CA VAL A 274 27.47 6.30 -14.51
C VAL A 274 28.02 5.07 -15.23
N ARG A 275 27.92 4.97 -16.56
CA ARG A 275 28.38 3.83 -17.34
C ARG A 275 29.90 3.72 -17.45
N HIS A 276 30.64 4.83 -17.42
CA HIS A 276 32.10 4.82 -17.51
C HIS A 276 32.79 4.28 -16.25
N SER A 277 32.09 4.11 -15.14
CA SER A 277 32.65 3.54 -13.91
C SER A 277 32.38 2.03 -13.76
N MET A 278 31.60 1.43 -14.66
CA MET A 278 31.32 -0.01 -14.68
C MET A 278 32.27 -0.82 -15.60
N LYS A 279 33.29 -0.15 -16.15
CA LYS A 279 34.42 -0.78 -16.81
C LYS A 279 35.65 -0.65 -15.91
#